data_a1e326090652849a23feb20672653878
#
_entry.id   a1e326090652849a23feb20672653878
#
_cell.length_a   1.000
_cell.length_b   1.000
_cell.length_c   1.000
_cell.angle_alpha   90.00
_cell.angle_beta   90.00
_cell.angle_gamma   90.00
#
_symmetry.space_group_name_H-M   'P 1'
#
loop_
_entity.id
_entity.type
_entity.pdbx_description
1 polymer ?
#
loop_
_entity_poly.entity_id
_entity_poly.type
_entity_poly.pdbx_seq_one_letter_code
_entity_poly.pdbx_strand_id
1 'polypeptide(L)'
;MAVMKYYINLFSPNTATAFTNSNRDVTGFRISRKSYVKNQGIKSGDIFICYCTKIQRFIGILEVISAPYEDNSPIFIEENDPFCLRFKVKPLVWLPFELAIPIHEDLVWNTLSITKDLPKDSTKWTYKVFSSPLRWDNADGKFLVDLLKRQAKQQTIYPLSEKDAKKIKASKIRIISGKETIVSVPDDDAIQEKDQPQTEQRESIKVQAKLAKIGEIFGFKIWLPKADRNRVTEFWHPKESTLLDELPII
;
A
#
# COMPACT_ATOMS: atom_id res chain seq x y z
N MET A 1 22.06 17.57 15.16
CA MET A 1 20.98 17.68 14.15
C MET A 1 20.23 16.36 14.09
N ALA A 2 18.89 16.38 14.08
CA ALA A 2 18.11 15.14 13.95
C ALA A 2 18.31 14.56 12.54
N VAL A 3 18.64 13.28 12.45
CA VAL A 3 18.82 12.60 11.17
C VAL A 3 17.45 12.48 10.50
N MET A 4 17.33 13.01 9.28
CA MET A 4 16.15 12.88 8.41
C MET A 4 15.89 11.41 8.10
N LYS A 5 14.65 10.97 8.21
CA LYS A 5 14.22 9.60 7.95
C LYS A 5 13.30 9.56 6.73
N TYR A 6 13.27 8.40 6.09
CA TYR A 6 12.49 8.14 4.90
C TYR A 6 11.42 7.10 5.19
N TYR A 7 10.19 7.35 4.72
CA TYR A 7 9.07 6.45 4.90
C TYR A 7 8.33 6.28 3.57
N ILE A 8 7.86 5.07 3.31
CA ILE A 8 6.99 4.84 2.14
C ILE A 8 5.59 5.38 2.41
N ASN A 9 5.00 6.07 1.45
CA ASN A 9 3.60 6.51 1.47
C ASN A 9 2.90 6.00 0.22
N LEU A 10 1.89 5.16 0.40
CA LEU A 10 1.18 4.50 -0.69
C LEU A 10 0.02 5.34 -1.21
N PHE A 11 -0.12 5.28 -2.52
CA PHE A 11 -1.23 5.86 -3.25
C PHE A 11 -1.82 4.84 -4.21
N SER A 12 -3.13 4.81 -4.35
CA SER A 12 -3.76 4.26 -5.54
C SER A 12 -3.77 5.31 -6.67
N PRO A 13 -4.04 4.95 -7.92
CA PRO A 13 -4.23 5.94 -8.98
C PRO A 13 -5.29 7.00 -8.63
N ASN A 14 -6.35 6.59 -7.91
CA ASN A 14 -7.41 7.49 -7.46
C ASN A 14 -6.92 8.51 -6.46
N THR A 15 -6.28 8.03 -5.38
CA THR A 15 -5.79 8.91 -4.32
C THR A 15 -4.66 9.80 -4.83
N ALA A 16 -3.83 9.32 -5.76
CA ALA A 16 -2.82 10.13 -6.44
C ALA A 16 -3.45 11.24 -7.31
N THR A 17 -4.50 10.90 -8.06
CA THR A 17 -5.25 11.90 -8.86
C THR A 17 -5.94 12.91 -7.95
N ALA A 18 -6.57 12.45 -6.86
CA ALA A 18 -7.20 13.33 -5.90
C ALA A 18 -6.17 14.29 -5.25
N PHE A 19 -5.02 13.78 -4.84
CA PHE A 19 -3.93 14.61 -4.33
C PHE A 19 -3.41 15.60 -5.36
N THR A 20 -3.30 15.21 -6.63
CA THR A 20 -2.91 16.11 -7.72
C THR A 20 -3.87 17.28 -7.86
N ASN A 21 -5.17 17.04 -7.69
CA ASN A 21 -6.23 18.05 -7.83
C ASN A 21 -6.48 18.87 -6.56
N SER A 22 -5.78 18.55 -5.46
CA SER A 22 -5.88 19.26 -4.18
C SER A 22 -4.77 20.30 -4.01
N ASN A 23 -4.74 20.98 -2.87
CA ASN A 23 -3.62 21.83 -2.46
C ASN A 23 -2.31 21.05 -2.25
N ARG A 24 -2.36 19.72 -2.22
CA ARG A 24 -1.23 18.80 -1.99
C ARG A 24 -0.49 19.03 -0.67
N ASP A 25 -1.20 19.51 0.33
CA ASP A 25 -0.64 19.92 1.63
C ASP A 25 -0.96 18.94 2.77
N VAL A 26 -1.78 17.90 2.52
CA VAL A 26 -2.17 16.92 3.53
C VAL A 26 -2.13 15.50 2.97
N THR A 27 -1.54 14.58 3.72
CA THR A 27 -1.65 13.12 3.50
C THR A 27 -2.19 12.46 4.76
N GLY A 28 -2.79 11.26 4.64
CA GLY A 28 -3.42 10.60 5.77
C GLY A 28 -3.38 9.09 5.72
N PHE A 29 -3.71 8.48 6.86
CA PHE A 29 -3.75 7.03 7.07
C PHE A 29 -5.08 6.65 7.74
N ARG A 30 -5.53 5.43 7.51
CA ARG A 30 -6.76 4.88 8.09
C ARG A 30 -6.66 4.81 9.62
N ILE A 31 -7.79 4.94 10.30
CA ILE A 31 -7.83 4.86 11.77
C ILE A 31 -7.35 3.50 12.27
N SER A 32 -7.64 2.43 11.56
CA SER A 32 -7.15 1.08 11.85
C SER A 32 -5.60 1.00 11.91
N ARG A 33 -4.90 1.89 11.21
CA ARG A 33 -3.43 1.98 11.20
C ARG A 33 -2.86 2.93 12.27
N LYS A 34 -3.70 3.61 13.05
CA LYS A 34 -3.30 4.68 13.98
C LYS A 34 -2.13 4.29 14.89
N SER A 35 -2.24 3.15 15.58
CA SER A 35 -1.18 2.68 16.50
C SER A 35 0.12 2.39 15.75
N TYR A 36 0.03 1.74 14.59
CA TYR A 36 1.19 1.45 13.75
C TYR A 36 1.90 2.72 13.29
N VAL A 37 1.15 3.71 12.78
CA VAL A 37 1.71 4.99 12.30
C VAL A 37 2.36 5.77 13.45
N LYS A 38 1.72 5.84 14.63
CA LYS A 38 2.30 6.49 15.82
C LYS A 38 3.62 5.85 16.23
N ASN A 39 3.72 4.52 16.15
CA ASN A 39 4.93 3.78 16.51
C ASN A 39 6.10 3.99 15.52
N GLN A 40 5.84 4.45 14.28
CA GLN A 40 6.91 4.81 13.35
C GLN A 40 7.71 6.05 13.79
N GLY A 41 7.16 6.89 14.65
CA GLY A 41 7.82 8.10 15.15
C GLY A 41 8.12 9.13 14.07
N ILE A 42 7.21 9.26 13.09
CA ILE A 42 7.30 10.21 11.98
C ILE A 42 7.14 11.62 12.52
N LYS A 43 8.01 12.54 12.12
CA LYS A 43 8.03 13.91 12.59
C LYS A 43 8.35 14.92 11.48
N SER A 44 8.14 16.19 11.77
CA SER A 44 8.52 17.28 10.87
C SER A 44 10.00 17.18 10.44
N GLY A 45 10.27 17.36 9.16
CA GLY A 45 11.55 17.20 8.50
C GLY A 45 11.83 15.79 7.97
N ASP A 46 10.99 14.80 8.27
CA ASP A 46 11.05 13.47 7.64
C ASP A 46 10.46 13.52 6.22
N ILE A 47 10.79 12.52 5.42
CA ILE A 47 10.39 12.43 4.01
C ILE A 47 9.48 11.24 3.78
N PHE A 48 8.35 11.49 3.15
CA PHE A 48 7.53 10.46 2.50
C PHE A 48 7.95 10.26 1.05
N ILE A 49 8.31 9.03 0.70
CA ILE A 49 8.51 8.59 -0.68
C ILE A 49 7.18 8.00 -1.15
N CYS A 50 6.57 8.65 -2.15
CA CYS A 50 5.24 8.31 -2.63
C CYS A 50 5.29 7.27 -3.72
N TYR A 51 4.55 6.18 -3.53
CA TYR A 51 4.49 5.05 -4.45
C TYR A 51 3.05 4.76 -4.85
N CYS A 52 2.80 4.66 -6.16
CA CYS A 52 1.48 4.30 -6.70
C CYS A 52 1.39 2.80 -6.93
N THR A 53 0.54 2.12 -6.14
CA THR A 53 0.50 0.66 -6.02
C THR A 53 0.11 -0.06 -7.31
N LYS A 54 -1.02 0.30 -7.92
CA LYS A 54 -1.59 -0.44 -9.06
C LYS A 54 -0.76 -0.36 -10.34
N ILE A 55 0.02 0.71 -10.48
CA ILE A 55 0.92 0.91 -11.62
C ILE A 55 2.39 0.71 -11.26
N GLN A 56 2.68 0.41 -10.01
CA GLN A 56 4.01 0.08 -9.49
C GLN A 56 5.10 1.13 -9.80
N ARG A 57 4.80 2.41 -9.51
CA ARG A 57 5.69 3.53 -9.82
C ARG A 57 5.90 4.46 -8.62
N PHE A 58 7.11 4.99 -8.49
CA PHE A 58 7.41 6.10 -7.59
C PHE A 58 6.95 7.41 -8.21
N ILE A 59 6.03 8.11 -7.54
CA ILE A 59 5.33 9.28 -8.09
C ILE A 59 5.74 10.61 -7.46
N GLY A 60 6.45 10.59 -6.33
CA GLY A 60 6.82 11.84 -5.71
C GLY A 60 7.51 11.74 -4.36
N ILE A 61 7.77 12.91 -3.80
CA ILE A 61 8.41 13.11 -2.50
C ILE A 61 7.64 14.20 -1.76
N LEU A 62 7.24 13.93 -0.52
CA LEU A 62 6.62 14.91 0.35
C LEU A 62 7.49 15.08 1.61
N GLU A 63 7.77 16.32 1.97
CA GLU A 63 8.35 16.66 3.27
C GLU A 63 7.26 16.73 4.31
N VAL A 64 7.42 16.04 5.43
CA VAL A 64 6.50 16.13 6.57
C VAL A 64 6.74 17.45 7.29
N ILE A 65 5.70 18.28 7.47
CA ILE A 65 5.81 19.58 8.14
C ILE A 65 5.05 19.67 9.46
N SER A 66 4.34 18.62 9.85
CA SER A 66 3.65 18.53 11.14
C SER A 66 3.89 17.20 11.85
N ALA A 67 3.61 17.17 13.15
CA ALA A 67 3.30 15.92 13.84
C ALA A 67 1.98 15.34 13.29
N PRO A 68 1.71 14.03 13.47
CA PRO A 68 0.42 13.45 13.12
C PRO A 68 -0.71 14.11 13.93
N TYR A 69 -1.83 14.40 13.28
CA TYR A 69 -3.03 14.92 13.91
C TYR A 69 -4.26 14.14 13.46
N GLU A 70 -5.32 14.23 14.25
CA GLU A 70 -6.59 13.55 13.95
C GLU A 70 -7.59 14.58 13.41
N ASP A 71 -8.26 14.20 12.31
CA ASP A 71 -9.28 15.00 11.69
C ASP A 71 -10.32 14.06 11.06
N ASN A 72 -11.56 14.12 11.57
CA ASN A 72 -12.66 13.26 11.16
C ASN A 72 -13.51 13.87 10.03
N SER A 73 -13.12 15.01 9.48
CA SER A 73 -13.83 15.58 8.33
C SER A 73 -13.75 14.59 7.17
N PRO A 74 -14.85 14.31 6.45
CA PRO A 74 -14.84 13.39 5.33
C PRO A 74 -13.97 13.94 4.21
N ILE A 75 -13.07 13.10 3.67
CA ILE A 75 -12.11 13.56 2.67
C ILE A 75 -12.34 12.92 1.30
N PHE A 76 -12.80 11.66 1.22
CA PHE A 76 -12.95 10.95 -0.06
C PHE A 76 -14.22 10.14 -0.20
N ILE A 77 -14.54 9.29 0.75
CA ILE A 77 -15.68 8.37 0.72
C ILE A 77 -16.12 8.13 2.16
N GLU A 78 -17.44 8.02 2.39
CA GLU A 78 -17.96 7.44 3.64
C GLU A 78 -17.59 5.95 3.64
N GLU A 79 -16.55 5.62 4.39
CA GLU A 79 -16.09 4.25 4.61
C GLU A 79 -16.11 3.92 6.10
N ASN A 80 -16.23 2.62 6.41
CA ASN A 80 -16.19 2.12 7.79
C ASN A 80 -14.84 2.32 8.48
N ASP A 81 -13.76 2.59 7.73
CA ASP A 81 -12.42 2.88 8.24
C ASP A 81 -11.91 4.22 7.69
N PRO A 82 -12.32 5.35 8.31
CA PRO A 82 -12.00 6.68 7.79
C PRO A 82 -10.52 7.02 7.97
N PHE A 83 -10.01 7.81 7.04
CA PHE A 83 -8.64 8.33 7.03
C PHE A 83 -8.47 9.55 7.92
N CYS A 84 -8.52 9.33 9.21
CA CYS A 84 -8.51 10.42 10.18
C CYS A 84 -7.14 10.72 10.78
N LEU A 85 -6.12 9.90 10.59
CA LEU A 85 -4.77 10.22 11.03
C LEU A 85 -3.99 10.90 9.91
N ARG A 86 -3.67 12.19 10.06
CA ARG A 86 -3.15 13.05 9.00
C ARG A 86 -1.81 13.67 9.33
N PHE A 87 -1.09 14.04 8.26
CA PHE A 87 0.14 14.85 8.32
C PHE A 87 -0.01 16.02 7.36
N LYS A 88 0.39 17.22 7.80
CA LYS A 88 0.67 18.30 6.86
C LYS A 88 1.98 18.00 6.14
N VAL A 89 1.99 18.21 4.84
CA VAL A 89 3.15 17.89 3.98
C VAL A 89 3.41 19.02 2.99
N LYS A 90 4.64 19.08 2.50
CA LYS A 90 5.06 19.96 1.42
C LYS A 90 5.59 19.10 0.28
N PRO A 91 4.99 19.17 -0.93
CA PRO A 91 5.52 18.46 -2.08
C PRO A 91 6.88 19.01 -2.47
N LEU A 92 7.90 18.16 -2.49
CA LEU A 92 9.22 18.49 -3.06
C LEU A 92 9.29 18.04 -4.52
N VAL A 93 8.65 16.94 -4.85
CA VAL A 93 8.46 16.41 -6.21
C VAL A 93 7.10 15.75 -6.27
N TRP A 94 6.36 16.00 -7.35
CA TRP A 94 5.12 15.28 -7.67
C TRP A 94 5.01 15.13 -9.18
N LEU A 95 5.04 13.89 -9.65
CA LEU A 95 5.15 13.55 -11.07
C LEU A 95 3.80 13.04 -11.61
N PRO A 96 3.44 13.41 -12.86
CA PRO A 96 2.37 12.71 -13.57
C PRO A 96 2.76 11.25 -13.81
N PHE A 97 1.78 10.39 -14.05
CA PHE A 97 2.00 8.94 -14.13
C PHE A 97 2.98 8.52 -15.24
N GLU A 98 3.02 9.27 -16.33
CA GLU A 98 3.92 9.02 -17.46
C GLU A 98 5.38 9.35 -17.15
N LEU A 99 5.61 10.24 -16.17
CA LEU A 99 6.95 10.61 -15.69
C LEU A 99 7.31 9.85 -14.40
N ALA A 100 6.36 9.16 -13.79
CA ALA A 100 6.59 8.37 -12.57
C ALA A 100 7.49 7.17 -12.87
N ILE A 101 8.48 6.92 -12.00
CA ILE A 101 9.54 5.95 -12.22
C ILE A 101 9.06 4.54 -11.85
N PRO A 102 9.04 3.57 -12.79
CA PRO A 102 8.68 2.20 -12.47
C PRO A 102 9.67 1.57 -11.48
N ILE A 103 9.19 0.75 -10.53
CA ILE A 103 10.09 0.01 -9.64
C ILE A 103 10.95 -0.99 -10.42
N HIS A 104 10.44 -1.51 -11.55
CA HIS A 104 11.14 -2.45 -12.43
C HIS A 104 12.15 -1.80 -13.37
N GLU A 105 12.32 -0.46 -13.33
CA GLU A 105 13.41 0.22 -14.02
C GLU A 105 14.77 -0.35 -13.56
N ASP A 106 15.69 -0.66 -14.48
CA ASP A 106 16.96 -1.34 -14.16
C ASP A 106 17.75 -0.63 -13.07
N LEU A 107 17.85 0.69 -13.17
CA LEU A 107 18.56 1.49 -12.19
C LEU A 107 17.93 1.38 -10.80
N VAL A 108 16.60 1.38 -10.71
CA VAL A 108 15.86 1.25 -9.44
C VAL A 108 15.99 -0.15 -8.89
N TRP A 109 15.67 -1.15 -9.73
CA TRP A 109 15.66 -2.55 -9.32
C TRP A 109 17.00 -3.02 -8.78
N ASN A 110 18.09 -2.68 -9.48
CA ASN A 110 19.45 -3.13 -9.15
C ASN A 110 20.09 -2.33 -7.99
N THR A 111 19.47 -1.22 -7.56
CA THR A 111 20.02 -0.37 -6.48
C THR A 111 19.31 -0.58 -5.16
N LEU A 112 17.97 -0.70 -5.15
CA LEU A 112 17.23 -0.80 -3.90
C LEU A 112 17.54 -2.09 -3.15
N SER A 113 17.79 -1.98 -1.84
CA SER A 113 18.08 -3.12 -0.96
C SER A 113 16.98 -4.18 -0.95
N ILE A 114 15.76 -3.79 -1.30
CA ILE A 114 14.59 -4.69 -1.33
C ILE A 114 14.44 -5.48 -2.61
N THR A 115 15.13 -5.11 -3.69
CA THR A 115 14.97 -5.72 -5.03
C THR A 115 16.27 -6.21 -5.65
N LYS A 116 17.43 -5.60 -5.34
CA LYS A 116 18.71 -5.81 -6.03
C LYS A 116 19.17 -7.28 -6.12
N ASP A 117 18.79 -8.09 -5.14
CA ASP A 117 19.18 -9.50 -5.07
C ASP A 117 18.02 -10.44 -5.51
N LEU A 118 16.97 -9.89 -6.11
CA LEU A 118 15.80 -10.64 -6.56
C LEU A 118 15.69 -10.65 -8.07
N PRO A 119 15.23 -11.74 -8.69
CA PRO A 119 14.83 -11.73 -10.08
C PRO A 119 13.63 -10.79 -10.29
N LYS A 120 13.51 -10.17 -11.48
CA LYS A 120 12.50 -9.14 -11.76
C LYS A 120 11.04 -9.61 -11.70
N ASP A 121 10.80 -10.90 -11.81
CA ASP A 121 9.48 -11.53 -11.63
C ASP A 121 9.14 -11.87 -10.19
N SER A 122 10.09 -11.66 -9.26
CA SER A 122 9.85 -11.90 -7.83
C SER A 122 8.85 -10.90 -7.25
N THR A 123 7.97 -11.38 -6.38
CA THR A 123 7.03 -10.55 -5.60
C THR A 123 7.47 -10.34 -4.17
N LYS A 124 8.61 -10.91 -3.74
CA LYS A 124 9.08 -10.87 -2.34
C LYS A 124 9.33 -9.46 -1.79
N TRP A 125 9.58 -8.47 -2.64
CA TRP A 125 9.78 -7.08 -2.25
C TRP A 125 8.49 -6.36 -1.85
N THR A 126 7.33 -6.85 -2.30
CA THR A 126 6.05 -6.16 -2.17
C THR A 126 5.65 -5.93 -0.71
N TYR A 127 5.93 -6.87 0.19
CA TYR A 127 5.56 -6.73 1.60
C TYR A 127 6.19 -5.51 2.26
N LYS A 128 7.43 -5.13 1.89
CA LYS A 128 8.09 -3.92 2.41
C LYS A 128 7.46 -2.65 1.90
N VAL A 129 7.04 -2.64 0.64
CA VAL A 129 6.35 -1.48 0.05
C VAL A 129 4.95 -1.34 0.64
N PHE A 130 4.19 -2.43 0.74
CA PHE A 130 2.80 -2.40 1.21
C PHE A 130 2.63 -2.23 2.72
N SER A 131 3.70 -2.25 3.50
CA SER A 131 3.66 -1.98 4.95
C SER A 131 3.67 -0.47 5.29
N SER A 132 3.05 0.37 4.49
CA SER A 132 3.00 1.83 4.66
C SER A 132 2.31 2.28 5.97
N PRO A 133 2.83 3.34 6.64
CA PRO A 133 4.14 3.96 6.43
C PRO A 133 5.25 3.13 7.10
N LEU A 134 6.08 2.47 6.31
CA LEU A 134 7.26 1.76 6.79
C LEU A 134 8.49 2.66 6.64
N ARG A 135 9.34 2.67 7.65
CA ARG A 135 10.65 3.31 7.55
C ARG A 135 11.54 2.55 6.57
N TRP A 136 12.10 3.28 5.61
CA TRP A 136 13.04 2.74 4.65
C TRP A 136 14.49 2.92 5.10
N ASP A 137 15.39 2.10 4.54
CA ASP A 137 16.81 2.29 4.69
C ASP A 137 17.23 3.68 4.21
N ASN A 138 18.20 4.29 4.90
CA ASN A 138 18.61 5.66 4.60
C ASN A 138 19.31 5.77 3.24
N ALA A 139 20.02 4.73 2.79
CA ALA A 139 20.66 4.72 1.47
C ALA A 139 19.62 4.63 0.36
N ASP A 140 18.64 3.72 0.49
CA ASP A 140 17.51 3.59 -0.45
C ASP A 140 16.69 4.88 -0.51
N GLY A 141 16.37 5.44 0.66
CA GLY A 141 15.61 6.68 0.76
C GLY A 141 16.32 7.86 0.07
N LYS A 142 17.61 8.04 0.34
CA LYS A 142 18.42 9.08 -0.30
C LYS A 142 18.50 8.87 -1.81
N PHE A 143 18.77 7.64 -2.25
CA PHE A 143 18.83 7.30 -3.67
C PHE A 143 17.52 7.68 -4.39
N LEU A 144 16.36 7.28 -3.84
CA LEU A 144 15.06 7.58 -4.46
C LEU A 144 14.76 9.08 -4.46
N VAL A 145 15.11 9.82 -3.40
CA VAL A 145 14.96 11.28 -3.36
C VAL A 145 15.78 11.94 -4.46
N ASP A 146 17.06 11.56 -4.61
CA ASP A 146 17.95 12.13 -5.61
C ASP A 146 17.48 11.75 -7.04
N LEU A 147 17.00 10.52 -7.23
CA LEU A 147 16.48 10.03 -8.50
C LEU A 147 15.20 10.78 -8.91
N LEU A 148 14.23 10.93 -8.00
CA LEU A 148 12.97 11.63 -8.27
C LEU A 148 13.19 13.12 -8.52
N LYS A 149 14.14 13.77 -7.82
CA LYS A 149 14.53 15.17 -8.10
C LYS A 149 15.17 15.31 -9.48
N ARG A 150 16.01 14.36 -9.91
CA ARG A 150 16.56 14.34 -11.28
C ARG A 150 15.47 14.14 -12.31
N GLN A 151 14.57 13.19 -12.09
CA GLN A 151 13.45 12.90 -12.97
C GLN A 151 12.52 14.11 -13.18
N ALA A 152 12.26 14.88 -12.12
CA ALA A 152 11.49 16.12 -12.22
C ALA A 152 12.12 17.16 -13.13
N LYS A 153 13.46 17.14 -13.29
CA LYS A 153 14.20 18.04 -14.20
C LYS A 153 14.31 17.45 -15.61
N GLN A 154 14.63 16.17 -15.73
CA GLN A 154 14.89 15.48 -17.00
C GLN A 154 13.61 15.12 -17.76
N GLN A 155 12.51 14.87 -17.02
CA GLN A 155 11.21 14.53 -17.56
C GLN A 155 11.24 13.32 -18.53
N THR A 156 12.04 12.30 -18.19
CA THR A 156 12.07 11.06 -18.97
C THR A 156 10.69 10.43 -18.95
N ILE A 157 10.15 10.10 -20.12
CA ILE A 157 8.84 9.47 -20.26
C ILE A 157 8.98 7.96 -20.08
N TYR A 158 8.18 7.41 -19.18
CA TYR A 158 7.98 5.98 -19.00
C TYR A 158 6.56 5.61 -19.48
N PRO A 159 6.40 5.09 -20.70
CA PRO A 159 5.09 4.83 -21.27
C PRO A 159 4.23 3.96 -20.34
N LEU A 160 2.95 4.30 -20.25
CA LEU A 160 1.96 3.49 -19.55
C LEU A 160 1.52 2.34 -20.44
N SER A 161 1.53 1.12 -19.93
CA SER A 161 0.93 -0.01 -20.63
C SER A 161 -0.59 0.17 -20.76
N GLU A 162 -1.22 -0.49 -21.72
CA GLU A 162 -2.70 -0.51 -21.83
C GLU A 162 -3.35 -1.03 -20.54
N LYS A 163 -2.71 -2.00 -19.87
CA LYS A 163 -3.15 -2.54 -18.58
C LYS A 163 -3.12 -1.46 -17.50
N ASP A 164 -2.06 -0.64 -17.43
CA ASP A 164 -1.96 0.44 -16.45
C ASP A 164 -2.94 1.57 -16.76
N ALA A 165 -3.12 1.93 -18.02
CA ALA A 165 -4.12 2.90 -18.44
C ALA A 165 -5.56 2.48 -18.07
N LYS A 166 -5.87 1.18 -18.19
CA LYS A 166 -7.15 0.61 -17.72
C LYS A 166 -7.27 0.69 -16.21
N LYS A 167 -6.23 0.36 -15.44
CA LYS A 167 -6.22 0.49 -13.97
C LYS A 167 -6.46 1.93 -13.50
N ILE A 168 -5.86 2.90 -14.18
CA ILE A 168 -6.06 4.34 -13.90
C ILE A 168 -7.51 4.76 -14.21
N LYS A 169 -8.08 4.32 -15.34
CA LYS A 169 -9.44 4.66 -15.75
C LYS A 169 -10.52 3.99 -14.89
N ALA A 170 -10.33 2.72 -14.53
CA ALA A 170 -11.27 1.96 -13.69
C ALA A 170 -11.39 2.54 -12.27
N SER A 171 -10.45 3.37 -11.93
CA SER A 171 -10.32 4.01 -10.64
C SER A 171 -11.02 5.37 -10.54
N LYS A 172 -12.00 5.73 -11.39
CA LYS A 172 -12.75 6.98 -11.28
C LYS A 172 -13.60 7.00 -10.01
N ILE A 173 -13.17 7.81 -9.04
CA ILE A 173 -13.92 8.07 -7.81
C ILE A 173 -15.14 8.94 -8.14
N ARG A 174 -16.28 8.63 -7.53
CA ARG A 174 -17.39 9.59 -7.39
C ARG A 174 -16.95 10.66 -6.39
N ILE A 175 -16.60 11.82 -6.88
CA ILE A 175 -16.35 13.00 -6.04
C ILE A 175 -17.70 13.43 -5.49
N ILE A 176 -17.88 13.38 -4.17
CA ILE A 176 -19.04 14.01 -3.52
C ILE A 176 -18.73 15.48 -3.43
N SER A 177 -19.51 16.29 -4.14
CA SER A 177 -19.35 17.75 -4.18
C SER A 177 -19.72 18.37 -2.84
N GLY A 178 -18.81 19.15 -2.27
CA GLY A 178 -19.15 20.08 -1.21
C GLY A 178 -18.03 20.35 -0.22
N LYS A 179 -17.23 21.38 -0.47
CA LYS A 179 -16.14 21.94 0.34
C LYS A 179 -14.90 21.06 0.54
N GLU A 180 -13.86 21.55 -0.07
CA GLU A 180 -12.63 20.91 -0.44
C GLU A 180 -11.56 21.02 0.63
N THR A 181 -11.23 19.91 1.25
CA THR A 181 -9.84 19.64 1.63
C THR A 181 -9.56 18.21 1.21
N ILE A 182 -8.96 18.05 0.05
CA ILE A 182 -8.65 16.74 -0.53
C ILE A 182 -7.39 16.23 0.13
N VAL A 183 -7.48 15.12 0.84
CA VAL A 183 -6.34 14.43 1.45
C VAL A 183 -5.97 13.24 0.59
N SER A 184 -4.69 13.10 0.29
CA SER A 184 -4.19 11.89 -0.34
C SER A 184 -4.13 10.78 0.70
N VAL A 185 -4.64 9.65 0.33
CA VAL A 185 -4.72 8.52 1.21
C VAL A 185 -4.03 7.32 0.62
N PRO A 186 -3.14 6.66 1.38
CA PRO A 186 -2.62 5.37 0.98
C PRO A 186 -3.77 4.36 0.88
N ASP A 187 -3.85 3.69 -0.25
CA ASP A 187 -4.79 2.59 -0.47
C ASP A 187 -4.22 1.32 0.16
N ASP A 188 -4.56 1.06 1.42
CA ASP A 188 -4.19 -0.17 2.11
C ASP A 188 -4.91 -1.40 1.52
N ASP A 189 -5.98 -1.17 0.71
CA ASP A 189 -6.73 -2.24 0.04
C ASP A 189 -6.00 -2.85 -1.16
N ALA A 190 -4.80 -2.35 -1.51
CA ALA A 190 -3.95 -2.95 -2.55
C ALA A 190 -3.39 -4.34 -2.15
N ILE A 191 -3.62 -4.78 -0.92
CA ILE A 191 -3.40 -6.17 -0.48
C ILE A 191 -4.64 -7.05 -0.78
N GLN A 192 -5.55 -6.61 -1.63
CA GLN A 192 -6.58 -7.53 -2.12
C GLN A 192 -5.97 -8.48 -3.16
N GLU A 193 -5.63 -9.64 -2.69
CA GLU A 193 -5.72 -11.02 -3.21
C GLU A 193 -5.67 -11.30 -4.73
N LYS A 194 -5.65 -10.33 -5.64
CA LYS A 194 -5.73 -10.60 -7.09
C LYS A 194 -4.41 -10.57 -7.85
N ASP A 195 -3.33 -10.11 -7.24
CA ASP A 195 -2.00 -10.08 -7.88
C ASP A 195 -0.94 -10.95 -7.16
N GLN A 196 -1.34 -11.78 -6.18
CA GLN A 196 -0.47 -12.88 -5.76
C GLN A 196 -0.41 -13.90 -6.89
N PRO A 197 0.78 -14.39 -7.27
CA PRO A 197 0.89 -15.48 -8.22
C PRO A 197 -0.01 -16.64 -7.76
N GLN A 198 -0.75 -17.26 -8.66
CA GLN A 198 -1.63 -18.40 -8.34
C GLN A 198 -0.92 -19.50 -7.54
N THR A 199 0.41 -19.57 -7.64
CA THR A 199 1.27 -20.50 -6.92
C THR A 199 1.35 -20.18 -5.41
N GLU A 200 1.52 -18.91 -5.02
CA GLU A 200 1.59 -18.52 -3.58
C GLU A 200 0.22 -18.60 -2.91
N GLN A 201 -0.86 -18.26 -3.61
CA GLN A 201 -2.22 -18.48 -3.12
C GLN A 201 -2.49 -19.98 -2.87
N ARG A 202 -2.04 -20.86 -3.78
CA ARG A 202 -2.18 -22.31 -3.60
C ARG A 202 -1.38 -22.83 -2.41
N GLU A 203 -0.18 -22.30 -2.15
CA GLU A 203 0.61 -22.70 -0.98
C GLU A 203 -0.02 -22.22 0.34
N SER A 204 -0.48 -20.98 0.40
CA SER A 204 -1.22 -20.46 1.58
C SER A 204 -2.47 -21.30 1.87
N ILE A 205 -3.26 -21.66 0.86
CA ILE A 205 -4.43 -22.53 1.00
C ILE A 205 -4.04 -23.93 1.50
N LYS A 206 -2.96 -24.51 0.99
CA LYS A 206 -2.44 -25.80 1.46
C LYS A 206 -1.98 -25.75 2.92
N VAL A 207 -1.35 -24.64 3.34
CA VAL A 207 -0.96 -24.44 4.74
C VAL A 207 -2.19 -24.33 5.62
N GLN A 208 -3.21 -23.55 5.22
CA GLN A 208 -4.47 -23.45 5.95
C GLN A 208 -5.16 -24.82 6.08
N ALA A 209 -5.19 -25.60 5.01
CA ALA A 209 -5.74 -26.97 5.03
C ALA A 209 -4.98 -27.90 5.99
N LYS A 210 -3.64 -27.81 6.02
CA LYS A 210 -2.83 -28.57 6.98
C LYS A 210 -3.11 -28.17 8.43
N LEU A 211 -3.20 -26.87 8.71
CA LEU A 211 -3.53 -26.37 10.05
C LEU A 211 -4.95 -26.79 10.47
N ALA A 212 -5.92 -26.72 9.57
CA ALA A 212 -7.28 -27.17 9.81
C ALA A 212 -7.32 -28.68 10.14
N LYS A 213 -6.59 -29.51 9.39
CA LYS A 213 -6.45 -30.95 9.65
C LYS A 213 -5.82 -31.24 11.02
N ILE A 214 -4.78 -30.49 11.38
CA ILE A 214 -4.14 -30.63 12.70
C ILE A 214 -5.14 -30.24 13.80
N GLY A 215 -5.84 -29.11 13.65
CA GLY A 215 -6.87 -28.69 14.61
C GLY A 215 -7.97 -29.71 14.77
N GLU A 216 -8.43 -30.33 13.68
CA GLU A 216 -9.42 -31.42 13.72
C GLU A 216 -8.92 -32.66 14.49
N ILE A 217 -7.64 -33.05 14.31
CA ILE A 217 -7.02 -34.16 15.05
C ILE A 217 -7.02 -33.88 16.56
N PHE A 218 -6.82 -32.62 16.95
CA PHE A 218 -6.89 -32.21 18.36
C PHE A 218 -8.33 -31.97 18.88
N GLY A 219 -9.35 -32.22 18.06
CA GLY A 219 -10.75 -32.07 18.43
C GLY A 219 -11.28 -30.63 18.42
N PHE A 220 -10.54 -29.70 17.82
CA PHE A 220 -11.01 -28.30 17.70
C PHE A 220 -12.09 -28.16 16.63
N LYS A 221 -13.00 -27.22 16.86
CA LYS A 221 -13.91 -26.70 15.83
C LYS A 221 -13.13 -25.70 14.98
N ILE A 222 -13.27 -25.78 13.68
CA ILE A 222 -12.53 -24.98 12.71
C ILE A 222 -13.48 -24.00 12.04
N TRP A 223 -13.14 -22.73 12.08
CA TRP A 223 -13.78 -21.71 11.27
C TRP A 223 -12.85 -21.25 10.15
N LEU A 224 -13.38 -21.10 8.95
CA LEU A 224 -12.67 -20.59 7.78
C LEU A 224 -13.41 -19.39 7.19
N PRO A 225 -12.69 -18.34 6.75
CA PRO A 225 -13.29 -17.24 6.00
C PRO A 225 -14.08 -17.77 4.79
N LYS A 226 -15.27 -17.20 4.54
CA LYS A 226 -16.14 -17.63 3.43
C LYS A 226 -15.42 -17.64 2.08
N ALA A 227 -14.51 -16.65 1.85
CA ALA A 227 -13.74 -16.53 0.62
C ALA A 227 -12.76 -17.69 0.38
N ASP A 228 -12.22 -18.31 1.45
CA ASP A 228 -11.20 -19.36 1.36
C ASP A 228 -11.77 -20.76 1.56
N ARG A 229 -12.99 -20.87 2.13
CA ARG A 229 -13.61 -22.12 2.54
C ARG A 229 -13.59 -23.18 1.43
N ASN A 230 -14.08 -22.87 0.26
CA ASN A 230 -14.16 -23.82 -0.86
C ASN A 230 -12.77 -24.28 -1.30
N ARG A 231 -11.79 -23.39 -1.33
CA ARG A 231 -10.42 -23.69 -1.75
C ARG A 231 -9.66 -24.52 -0.70
N VAL A 232 -9.87 -24.25 0.60
CA VAL A 232 -9.24 -25.02 1.68
C VAL A 232 -9.83 -26.42 1.75
N THR A 233 -11.13 -26.57 1.53
CA THR A 233 -11.81 -27.88 1.54
C THR A 233 -11.46 -28.75 0.32
N GLU A 234 -10.85 -28.22 -0.73
CA GLU A 234 -10.23 -29.02 -1.80
C GLU A 234 -9.04 -29.87 -1.28
N PHE A 235 -8.35 -29.41 -0.24
CA PHE A 235 -7.16 -30.06 0.34
C PHE A 235 -7.41 -30.67 1.73
N TRP A 236 -8.53 -30.35 2.38
CA TRP A 236 -8.95 -30.87 3.67
C TRP A 236 -10.46 -31.10 3.70
N HIS A 237 -10.85 -32.34 3.93
CA HIS A 237 -12.26 -32.74 4.01
C HIS A 237 -12.63 -32.83 5.49
N PRO A 238 -13.35 -31.85 6.06
CA PRO A 238 -13.73 -31.84 7.47
C PRO A 238 -14.67 -33.00 7.80
N LYS A 239 -14.53 -33.60 8.98
CA LYS A 239 -15.52 -34.50 9.55
C LYS A 239 -16.81 -33.74 9.85
N GLU A 240 -17.93 -34.46 9.90
CA GLU A 240 -19.22 -33.88 10.24
C GLU A 240 -19.13 -33.05 11.52
N SER A 241 -19.66 -31.84 11.55
CA SER A 241 -19.62 -30.89 12.66
C SER A 241 -18.26 -30.28 13.04
N THR A 242 -17.17 -30.53 12.31
CA THR A 242 -15.86 -29.91 12.59
C THR A 242 -15.78 -28.47 12.07
N LEU A 243 -16.35 -28.21 10.89
CA LEU A 243 -16.32 -26.88 10.28
C LEU A 243 -17.50 -26.04 10.78
N LEU A 244 -17.18 -24.86 11.30
CA LEU A 244 -18.15 -23.88 11.77
C LEU A 244 -18.61 -22.97 10.62
N ASP A 245 -19.92 -22.67 10.57
CA ASP A 245 -20.48 -21.73 9.59
C ASP A 245 -20.23 -20.28 9.97
N GLU A 246 -20.22 -19.97 11.26
CA GLU A 246 -19.97 -18.64 11.80
C GLU A 246 -18.88 -18.65 12.84
N LEU A 247 -18.17 -17.51 12.97
CA LEU A 247 -17.19 -17.35 14.04
C LEU A 247 -17.94 -17.24 15.37
N PRO A 248 -17.62 -18.08 16.39
CA PRO A 248 -18.25 -17.95 17.70
C PRO A 248 -17.84 -16.60 18.30
N ILE A 249 -18.83 -15.74 18.53
CA ILE A 249 -18.66 -14.49 19.25
C ILE A 249 -18.71 -14.83 20.74
N ILE A 250 -17.61 -14.58 21.46
CA ILE A 250 -17.51 -14.69 22.92
C ILE A 250 -17.96 -13.37 23.55
#